data_f43c395d6e62e44070815e6c4573aa66
#
_entry.id   f43c395d6e62e44070815e6c4573aa66
#
_cell.length_a   1.000
_cell.length_b   1.000
_cell.length_c   1.000
_cell.angle_alpha   90.00
_cell.angle_beta   90.00
_cell.angle_gamma   90.00
#
_symmetry.space_group_name_H-M   'P 1'
#
loop_
_entity.id
_entity.type
_entity.pdbx_description
1 polymer ?
#
loop_
_entity_poly.entity_id
_entity_poly.type
_entity_poly.pdbx_seq_one_letter_code
_entity_poly.pdbx_strand_id
1 'polypeptide(L)'
;VPYTVETESMNLDLLETNLLLAHKLDEKYGKKTIAAKMTDVPGHTRSIIAPMNRAGIRFLHIGVNPASPIPAVPEFCRWRDPEGNELILVYQQDYGSDNVLPGGKTAISVNFTGDNHGPHSYEKVKEIYADLHKRYPNAQLIAASFNEIAQELLDMKASLPVVTSEIGDTWIYGYGSAPIRMAKFRALSSLYSKWLREKKLDRGSDESLNFAVELGLIAEHTQGMDIKTHLRNWDKYDMDLFLAARSTEAFRKVEKSWKEIDWYIYEAINCLPGTLQEEALARMKEIDSPVLPAFSKKKVDVQPEPWKLSLLKDDQLKVEGLFYQMYDSRDYDCYLDNYLRARYGWALDDLGKTGLERSKAVSVSLPAQVVKREVQKEKKGTRTLCELSFPRQEGVD
;
A
#
# COMPACT_ATOMS: atom_id res chain seq x y z
N VAL A 1 9.59 1.97 11.11
CA VAL A 1 8.35 2.59 10.60
C VAL A 1 7.26 2.49 11.65
N PRO A 2 6.38 3.50 11.80
CA PRO A 2 5.35 3.50 12.84
C PRO A 2 4.23 2.48 12.58
N TYR A 3 4.01 2.09 11.34
CA TYR A 3 3.01 1.10 10.90
C TYR A 3 3.50 0.38 9.64
N THR A 4 2.84 -0.72 9.25
CA THR A 4 3.13 -1.37 7.96
C THR A 4 2.62 -0.49 6.83
N VAL A 5 3.50 -0.18 5.88
CA VAL A 5 3.25 0.76 4.79
C VAL A 5 3.18 0.03 3.46
N GLU A 6 2.17 0.35 2.67
CA GLU A 6 2.11 0.01 1.25
C GLU A 6 3.01 0.98 0.48
N THR A 7 4.29 0.62 0.41
CA THR A 7 5.40 1.54 0.09
C THR A 7 5.34 2.15 -1.30
N GLU A 8 4.66 1.52 -2.27
CA GLU A 8 4.50 2.06 -3.62
C GLU A 8 3.58 3.28 -3.67
N SER A 9 2.64 3.39 -2.73
CA SER A 9 1.74 4.53 -2.62
C SER A 9 2.30 5.68 -1.79
N MET A 10 3.24 5.39 -0.90
CA MET A 10 3.80 6.36 0.05
C MET A 10 4.74 7.36 -0.65
N ASN A 11 4.54 8.64 -0.39
CA ASN A 11 5.49 9.69 -0.76
C ASN A 11 6.78 9.58 0.07
N LEU A 12 7.96 9.72 -0.58
CA LEU A 12 9.24 9.53 0.10
C LEU A 12 9.52 10.59 1.18
N ASP A 13 9.10 11.84 0.99
CA ASP A 13 9.25 12.88 2.02
C ASP A 13 8.42 12.57 3.27
N LEU A 14 7.19 12.03 3.08
CA LEU A 14 6.36 11.55 4.19
C LEU A 14 7.02 10.37 4.91
N LEU A 15 7.55 9.40 4.14
CA LEU A 15 8.24 8.24 4.71
C LEU A 15 9.44 8.68 5.55
N GLU A 16 10.29 9.55 5.03
CA GLU A 16 11.45 10.07 5.77
C GLU A 16 11.05 10.76 7.06
N THR A 17 9.99 11.57 7.02
CA THR A 17 9.50 12.24 8.22
C THR A 17 8.92 11.25 9.23
N ASN A 18 8.16 10.24 8.78
CA ASN A 18 7.65 9.18 9.63
C ASN A 18 8.76 8.37 10.32
N LEU A 19 9.90 8.19 9.66
CA LEU A 19 11.06 7.52 10.26
C LEU A 19 11.69 8.33 11.41
N LEU A 20 11.49 9.66 11.45
CA LEU A 20 11.96 10.50 12.57
C LEU A 20 11.26 10.16 13.90
N LEU A 21 10.06 9.54 13.86
CA LEU A 21 9.42 9.06 15.08
C LEU A 21 10.31 8.08 15.84
N ALA A 22 11.03 7.20 15.11
CA ALA A 22 11.99 6.29 15.72
C ALA A 22 13.13 7.04 16.42
N HIS A 23 13.64 8.11 15.82
CA HIS A 23 14.69 8.95 16.44
C HIS A 23 14.19 9.63 17.72
N LYS A 24 12.97 10.18 17.73
CA LYS A 24 12.39 10.77 18.96
C LYS A 24 12.23 9.74 20.08
N LEU A 25 11.86 8.51 19.73
CA LEU A 25 11.78 7.41 20.70
C LEU A 25 13.18 7.00 21.17
N ASP A 26 14.16 6.94 20.28
CA ASP A 26 15.55 6.64 20.63
C ASP A 26 16.12 7.67 21.61
N GLU A 27 15.93 8.96 21.34
CA GLU A 27 16.32 10.05 22.24
C GLU A 27 15.64 9.92 23.61
N LYS A 28 14.32 9.69 23.62
CA LYS A 28 13.54 9.56 24.85
C LYS A 28 13.98 8.38 25.71
N TYR A 29 14.36 7.24 25.10
CA TYR A 29 14.65 5.98 25.80
C TYR A 29 16.13 5.59 25.81
N GLY A 30 17.02 6.45 25.30
CA GLY A 30 18.46 6.17 25.22
C GLY A 30 18.78 4.96 24.34
N LYS A 31 18.07 4.79 23.22
CA LYS A 31 18.23 3.70 22.27
C LYS A 31 18.88 4.18 20.97
N LYS A 32 19.26 3.23 20.13
CA LYS A 32 19.69 3.49 18.76
C LYS A 32 19.08 2.43 17.84
N THR A 33 18.03 2.80 17.15
CA THR A 33 17.30 1.90 16.25
C THR A 33 18.00 1.82 14.89
N ILE A 34 18.41 0.61 14.51
CA ILE A 34 19.00 0.32 13.19
C ILE A 34 18.19 -0.70 12.40
N ALA A 35 17.16 -1.27 13.00
CA ALA A 35 16.32 -2.30 12.41
C ALA A 35 14.86 -1.85 12.28
N ALA A 36 14.23 -2.27 11.20
CA ALA A 36 12.80 -2.10 10.96
C ALA A 36 12.14 -3.44 10.67
N LYS A 37 10.83 -3.54 10.91
CA LYS A 37 10.00 -4.67 10.54
C LYS A 37 8.78 -4.17 9.77
N MET A 38 8.42 -4.89 8.72
CA MET A 38 7.12 -4.81 8.08
C MET A 38 6.47 -6.20 8.10
N THR A 39 5.18 -6.24 8.32
CA THR A 39 4.42 -7.47 8.48
C THR A 39 3.29 -7.47 7.47
N ASP A 40 2.90 -8.63 6.99
CA ASP A 40 1.76 -8.87 6.10
C ASP A 40 2.04 -8.60 4.63
N VAL A 41 2.34 -7.37 4.26
CA VAL A 41 2.58 -6.95 2.87
C VAL A 41 3.75 -7.72 2.25
N PRO A 42 3.54 -8.43 1.12
CA PRO A 42 4.57 -9.33 0.57
C PRO A 42 5.70 -8.62 -0.16
N GLY A 43 5.56 -7.35 -0.48
CA GLY A 43 6.57 -6.64 -1.24
C GLY A 43 6.67 -5.15 -0.95
N HIS A 44 7.81 -4.58 -1.33
CA HIS A 44 8.12 -3.19 -1.14
C HIS A 44 8.96 -2.64 -2.29
N THR A 45 8.81 -1.34 -2.59
CA THR A 45 9.63 -0.68 -3.61
C THR A 45 11.03 -0.38 -3.12
N ARG A 46 12.05 -0.54 -4.00
CA ARG A 46 13.44 -0.17 -3.72
C ARG A 46 13.63 1.29 -3.33
N SER A 47 12.71 2.15 -3.70
CA SER A 47 12.75 3.58 -3.38
C SER A 47 12.83 3.87 -1.88
N ILE A 48 12.45 2.91 -1.01
CA ILE A 48 12.53 3.09 0.46
C ILE A 48 13.95 2.91 1.02
N ILE A 49 14.89 2.30 0.27
CA ILE A 49 16.22 1.97 0.78
C ILE A 49 17.00 3.23 1.18
N ALA A 50 17.06 4.21 0.28
CA ALA A 50 17.79 5.46 0.55
C ALA A 50 17.18 6.26 1.73
N PRO A 51 15.84 6.49 1.84
CA PRO A 51 15.23 7.10 3.02
C PRO A 51 15.52 6.37 4.32
N MET A 52 15.40 5.04 4.33
CA MET A 52 15.73 4.23 5.51
C MET A 52 17.21 4.41 5.92
N ASN A 53 18.13 4.40 4.95
CA ASN A 53 19.55 4.61 5.22
C ASN A 53 19.83 6.00 5.79
N ARG A 54 19.15 7.05 5.30
CA ARG A 54 19.26 8.41 5.87
C ARG A 54 18.75 8.47 7.31
N ALA A 55 17.70 7.71 7.61
CA ALA A 55 17.18 7.57 8.97
C ALA A 55 17.99 6.60 9.86
N GLY A 56 19.16 6.14 9.43
CA GLY A 56 20.00 5.22 10.22
C GLY A 56 19.60 3.76 10.21
N ILE A 57 18.51 3.40 9.54
CA ILE A 57 18.06 2.01 9.40
C ILE A 57 18.98 1.28 8.42
N ARG A 58 19.41 0.08 8.82
CA ARG A 58 20.34 -0.78 8.06
C ARG A 58 19.80 -2.18 7.80
N PHE A 59 18.69 -2.51 8.46
CA PHE A 59 18.08 -3.83 8.44
C PHE A 59 16.57 -3.70 8.28
N LEU A 60 15.99 -4.55 7.45
CA LEU A 60 14.55 -4.68 7.29
C LEU A 60 14.15 -6.16 7.38
N HIS A 61 13.25 -6.48 8.29
CA HIS A 61 12.58 -7.78 8.33
C HIS A 61 11.22 -7.65 7.64
N ILE A 62 10.94 -8.54 6.70
CA ILE A 62 9.61 -8.70 6.10
C ILE A 62 9.08 -10.06 6.55
N GLY A 63 7.94 -10.07 7.24
CA GLY A 63 7.20 -11.26 7.63
C GLY A 63 5.90 -11.32 6.85
N VAL A 64 5.88 -12.05 5.73
CA VAL A 64 4.79 -12.02 4.75
C VAL A 64 3.58 -12.82 5.21
N ASN A 65 2.41 -12.38 4.78
CA ASN A 65 1.14 -13.09 4.92
C ASN A 65 1.23 -14.54 4.41
N PRO A 66 0.70 -15.52 5.15
CA PRO A 66 0.84 -16.94 4.80
C PRO A 66 0.19 -17.37 3.50
N ALA A 67 -0.77 -16.62 2.96
CA ALA A 67 -1.42 -16.95 1.68
C ALA A 67 -0.80 -16.25 0.48
N SER A 68 -0.02 -15.20 0.70
CA SER A 68 0.56 -14.37 -0.36
C SER A 68 1.67 -15.07 -1.14
N PRO A 69 1.88 -14.72 -2.40
CA PRO A 69 3.00 -15.21 -3.18
C PRO A 69 4.33 -14.76 -2.57
N ILE A 70 5.33 -15.60 -2.71
CA ILE A 70 6.67 -15.34 -2.22
C ILE A 70 7.56 -15.01 -3.41
N PRO A 71 8.20 -13.83 -3.44
CA PRO A 71 9.15 -13.49 -4.48
C PRO A 71 10.40 -14.39 -4.41
N ALA A 72 11.06 -14.56 -5.54
CA ALA A 72 12.32 -15.33 -5.62
C ALA A 72 13.49 -14.52 -5.05
N VAL A 73 13.47 -14.28 -3.74
CA VAL A 73 14.56 -13.61 -3.01
C VAL A 73 15.15 -14.55 -1.97
N PRO A 74 16.48 -14.50 -1.74
CA PRO A 74 17.10 -15.23 -0.64
C PRO A 74 16.55 -14.72 0.70
N GLU A 75 16.40 -15.64 1.66
CA GLU A 75 15.93 -15.29 2.99
C GLU A 75 16.78 -14.22 3.69
N PHE A 76 18.09 -14.28 3.50
CA PHE A 76 19.05 -13.29 3.98
C PHE A 76 19.79 -12.71 2.77
N CYS A 77 19.64 -11.41 2.53
CA CYS A 77 20.31 -10.77 1.39
C CYS A 77 20.61 -9.28 1.66
N ARG A 78 21.38 -8.70 0.74
CA ARG A 78 21.55 -7.25 0.62
C ARG A 78 20.59 -6.74 -0.43
N TRP A 79 19.64 -5.92 -0.05
CA TRP A 79 18.75 -5.27 -0.99
C TRP A 79 19.31 -3.92 -1.37
N ARG A 80 19.60 -3.73 -2.67
CA ARG A 80 20.36 -2.59 -3.20
C ARG A 80 19.53 -1.78 -4.21
N ASP A 81 19.55 -0.47 -4.04
CA ASP A 81 18.98 0.46 -5.01
C ASP A 81 19.96 0.77 -6.16
N PRO A 82 19.53 1.50 -7.23
CA PRO A 82 20.39 1.87 -8.34
C PRO A 82 21.57 2.76 -7.97
N GLU A 83 21.46 3.55 -6.89
CA GLU A 83 22.47 4.46 -6.38
C GLU A 83 23.51 3.75 -5.49
N GLY A 84 23.30 2.47 -5.20
CA GLY A 84 24.22 1.65 -4.40
C GLY A 84 23.95 1.68 -2.90
N ASN A 85 22.84 2.30 -2.43
CA ASN A 85 22.44 2.18 -1.05
C ASN A 85 21.94 0.76 -0.77
N GLU A 86 22.14 0.26 0.46
CA GLU A 86 21.79 -1.11 0.81
C GLU A 86 21.09 -1.22 2.17
N LEU A 87 20.15 -2.16 2.25
CA LEU A 87 19.64 -2.70 3.50
C LEU A 87 19.98 -4.19 3.58
N ILE A 88 20.29 -4.69 4.78
CA ILE A 88 20.17 -6.11 5.05
C ILE A 88 18.68 -6.44 5.07
N LEU A 89 18.26 -7.37 4.25
CA LEU A 89 16.89 -7.85 4.19
C LEU A 89 16.82 -9.27 4.73
N VAL A 90 15.89 -9.49 5.66
CA VAL A 90 15.44 -10.82 6.08
C VAL A 90 14.00 -10.98 5.63
N TYR A 91 13.78 -11.92 4.70
CA TYR A 91 12.47 -12.19 4.12
C TYR A 91 11.96 -13.55 4.60
N GLN A 92 10.91 -13.55 5.39
CA GLN A 92 10.35 -14.75 6.00
C GLN A 92 8.87 -14.91 5.69
N GLN A 93 8.44 -16.17 5.56
CA GLN A 93 7.05 -16.56 5.41
C GLN A 93 6.34 -16.53 6.77
N ASP A 94 5.01 -16.50 6.74
CA ASP A 94 4.15 -16.71 7.90
C ASP A 94 4.47 -15.76 9.07
N TYR A 95 4.75 -14.47 8.74
CA TYR A 95 5.11 -13.40 9.68
C TYR A 95 6.49 -13.55 10.34
N GLY A 96 7.15 -14.65 10.15
CA GLY A 96 8.48 -14.99 10.66
C GLY A 96 8.56 -16.43 11.11
N SER A 97 9.76 -16.99 11.06
CA SER A 97 10.03 -18.40 11.32
C SER A 97 11.41 -18.60 11.96
N ASP A 98 11.77 -19.85 12.20
CA ASP A 98 13.09 -20.22 12.67
C ASP A 98 14.04 -20.38 11.49
N ASN A 99 15.13 -19.62 11.46
CA ASN A 99 16.11 -19.69 10.39
C ASN A 99 17.54 -19.55 10.92
N VAL A 100 18.43 -20.38 10.42
CA VAL A 100 19.86 -20.31 10.75
C VAL A 100 20.54 -19.23 9.92
N LEU A 101 21.24 -18.31 10.57
CA LEU A 101 22.00 -17.27 9.88
C LEU A 101 23.14 -17.88 9.07
N PRO A 102 23.55 -17.21 7.97
CA PRO A 102 24.76 -17.60 7.25
C PRO A 102 25.96 -17.73 8.19
N GLY A 103 26.67 -18.87 8.14
CA GLY A 103 27.73 -19.19 9.09
C GLY A 103 27.36 -20.26 10.11
N GLY A 104 26.10 -20.58 10.30
CA GLY A 104 25.61 -21.76 11.02
C GLY A 104 25.75 -21.74 12.54
N LYS A 105 26.09 -20.59 13.14
CA LYS A 105 26.32 -20.45 14.58
C LYS A 105 25.14 -19.86 15.34
N THR A 106 24.38 -19.00 14.70
CA THR A 106 23.23 -18.29 15.26
C THR A 106 21.99 -18.62 14.44
N ALA A 107 20.86 -18.68 15.11
CA ALA A 107 19.53 -18.75 14.48
C ALA A 107 18.63 -17.64 15.01
N ILE A 108 17.80 -17.10 14.13
CA ILE A 108 16.69 -16.23 14.51
C ILE A 108 15.43 -17.08 14.65
N SER A 109 14.68 -16.87 15.72
CA SER A 109 13.34 -17.44 15.92
C SER A 109 12.35 -16.31 16.16
N VAL A 110 11.46 -16.08 15.20
CA VAL A 110 10.42 -15.04 15.29
C VAL A 110 9.11 -15.71 15.71
N ASN A 111 8.71 -15.47 16.95
CA ASN A 111 7.49 -16.04 17.51
C ASN A 111 6.39 -14.98 17.51
N PHE A 112 5.68 -14.90 16.41
CA PHE A 112 4.58 -13.96 16.21
C PHE A 112 3.30 -14.47 16.89
N THR A 113 2.49 -13.56 17.46
CA THR A 113 1.26 -13.93 18.18
C THR A 113 0.12 -14.38 17.27
N GLY A 114 0.23 -14.13 15.98
CA GLY A 114 -0.83 -14.25 14.99
C GLY A 114 -1.44 -12.89 14.66
N ASP A 115 -2.25 -12.88 13.61
CA ASP A 115 -2.85 -11.66 13.09
C ASP A 115 -3.90 -11.09 14.05
N ASN A 116 -3.82 -9.79 14.33
CA ASN A 116 -4.73 -9.05 15.21
C ASN A 116 -4.85 -9.61 16.65
N HIS A 117 -3.85 -10.33 17.12
CA HIS A 117 -3.78 -10.85 18.49
C HIS A 117 -2.95 -9.95 19.40
N GLY A 118 -3.32 -9.93 20.69
CA GLY A 118 -2.54 -9.26 21.72
C GLY A 118 -1.21 -9.98 22.01
N PRO A 119 -0.40 -9.47 22.96
CA PRO A 119 0.86 -10.09 23.30
C PRO A 119 0.67 -11.51 23.86
N HIS A 120 1.70 -12.34 23.72
CA HIS A 120 1.72 -13.67 24.34
C HIS A 120 1.52 -13.59 25.85
N SER A 121 0.75 -14.53 26.41
CA SER A 121 0.72 -14.73 27.87
C SER A 121 2.07 -15.23 28.38
N TYR A 122 2.29 -15.07 29.67
CA TYR A 122 3.53 -15.57 30.34
C TYR A 122 3.66 -17.10 30.15
N GLU A 123 2.56 -17.83 30.26
CA GLU A 123 2.53 -19.28 30.05
C GLU A 123 2.93 -19.63 28.63
N LYS A 124 2.40 -18.88 27.63
CA LYS A 124 2.76 -19.09 26.23
C LYS A 124 4.23 -18.83 25.95
N VAL A 125 4.81 -17.78 26.55
CA VAL A 125 6.25 -17.52 26.45
C VAL A 125 7.06 -18.69 27.01
N LYS A 126 6.68 -19.27 28.17
CA LYS A 126 7.35 -20.47 28.71
C LYS A 126 7.26 -21.67 27.80
N GLU A 127 6.08 -21.90 27.19
CA GLU A 127 5.90 -22.98 26.20
C GLU A 127 6.82 -22.81 24.99
N ILE A 128 6.93 -21.58 24.45
CA ILE A 128 7.83 -21.24 23.34
C ILE A 128 9.28 -21.57 23.72
N TYR A 129 9.76 -21.14 24.89
CA TYR A 129 11.11 -21.45 25.35
C TYR A 129 11.34 -22.96 25.55
N ALA A 130 10.36 -23.67 26.11
CA ALA A 130 10.44 -25.12 26.27
C ALA A 130 10.50 -25.85 24.92
N ASP A 131 9.72 -25.41 23.94
CA ASP A 131 9.76 -25.96 22.58
C ASP A 131 11.09 -25.66 21.87
N LEU A 132 11.60 -24.45 21.99
CA LEU A 132 12.91 -24.06 21.48
C LEU A 132 14.05 -24.89 22.10
N HIS A 133 14.04 -25.11 23.41
CA HIS A 133 15.01 -25.98 24.06
C HIS A 133 14.92 -27.43 23.57
N LYS A 134 13.73 -27.92 23.31
CA LYS A 134 13.52 -29.27 22.75
C LYS A 134 14.07 -29.38 21.32
N ARG A 135 13.82 -28.36 20.49
CA ARG A 135 14.30 -28.33 19.09
C ARG A 135 15.80 -28.07 18.96
N TYR A 136 16.34 -27.24 19.88
CA TYR A 136 17.73 -26.81 19.88
C TYR A 136 18.40 -27.05 21.23
N PRO A 137 18.60 -28.31 21.65
CA PRO A 137 19.01 -28.66 23.02
C PRO A 137 20.40 -28.13 23.41
N ASN A 138 21.26 -27.84 22.44
CA ASN A 138 22.61 -27.33 22.67
C ASN A 138 22.74 -25.81 22.44
N ALA A 139 21.63 -25.11 22.14
CA ALA A 139 21.65 -23.68 21.89
C ALA A 139 21.45 -22.89 23.19
N GLN A 140 22.15 -21.77 23.27
CA GLN A 140 21.82 -20.73 24.25
C GLN A 140 20.64 -19.91 23.67
N LEU A 141 19.52 -19.92 24.38
CA LEU A 141 18.35 -19.10 23.99
C LEU A 141 18.47 -17.71 24.60
N ILE A 142 18.34 -16.68 23.74
CA ILE A 142 18.46 -15.27 24.10
C ILE A 142 17.22 -14.54 23.55
N ALA A 143 16.52 -13.81 24.43
CA ALA A 143 15.52 -12.84 23.97
C ALA A 143 16.26 -11.65 23.38
N ALA A 144 16.06 -11.41 22.08
CA ALA A 144 16.77 -10.38 21.33
C ALA A 144 15.81 -9.42 20.62
N SER A 145 16.26 -8.22 20.39
CA SER A 145 15.64 -7.30 19.45
C SER A 145 16.19 -7.50 18.03
N PHE A 146 15.49 -6.98 17.03
CA PHE A 146 16.02 -6.98 15.67
C PHE A 146 17.30 -6.16 15.50
N ASN A 147 17.61 -5.21 16.41
CA ASN A 147 18.88 -4.49 16.37
C ASN A 147 20.09 -5.42 16.58
N GLU A 148 19.98 -6.39 17.48
CA GLU A 148 21.06 -7.35 17.77
C GLU A 148 21.27 -8.29 16.59
N ILE A 149 20.17 -8.78 16.01
CA ILE A 149 20.22 -9.59 14.77
C ILE A 149 20.79 -8.79 13.59
N ALA A 150 20.38 -7.52 13.46
CA ALA A 150 20.89 -6.62 12.43
C ALA A 150 22.40 -6.44 12.53
N GLN A 151 22.94 -6.29 13.75
CA GLN A 151 24.38 -6.11 13.95
C GLN A 151 25.15 -7.36 13.51
N GLU A 152 24.70 -8.55 13.89
CA GLU A 152 25.34 -9.81 13.48
C GLU A 152 25.35 -10.00 11.95
N LEU A 153 24.22 -9.71 11.29
CA LEU A 153 24.15 -9.79 9.82
C LEU A 153 24.97 -8.70 9.12
N LEU A 154 25.12 -7.52 9.73
CA LEU A 154 26.01 -6.47 9.20
C LEU A 154 27.48 -6.90 9.23
N ASP A 155 27.91 -7.61 10.29
CA ASP A 155 29.28 -8.11 10.43
C ASP A 155 29.62 -9.14 9.34
N MET A 156 28.63 -9.91 8.86
CA MET A 156 28.79 -10.87 7.76
C MET A 156 28.26 -10.36 6.40
N LYS A 157 27.97 -9.08 6.28
CA LYS A 157 27.34 -8.45 5.10
C LYS A 157 27.98 -8.86 3.77
N ALA A 158 29.33 -8.98 3.73
CA ALA A 158 30.05 -9.29 2.49
C ALA A 158 29.70 -10.67 1.90
N SER A 159 29.28 -11.62 2.73
CA SER A 159 28.91 -12.98 2.31
C SER A 159 27.46 -13.09 1.81
N LEU A 160 26.62 -12.08 2.04
CA LEU A 160 25.21 -12.12 1.66
C LEU A 160 25.02 -11.82 0.17
N PRO A 161 24.15 -12.56 -0.53
CA PRO A 161 23.81 -12.29 -1.92
C PRO A 161 23.18 -10.89 -2.08
N VAL A 162 23.31 -10.31 -3.28
CA VAL A 162 22.74 -8.99 -3.59
C VAL A 162 21.51 -9.15 -4.44
N VAL A 163 20.43 -8.50 -4.03
CA VAL A 163 19.17 -8.37 -4.78
C VAL A 163 19.01 -6.92 -5.21
N THR A 164 18.76 -6.69 -6.51
CA THR A 164 18.59 -5.35 -7.11
C THR A 164 17.22 -5.15 -7.75
N SER A 165 16.33 -6.13 -7.67
CA SER A 165 14.94 -6.03 -8.16
C SER A 165 14.02 -5.38 -7.14
N GLU A 166 12.84 -4.95 -7.59
CA GLU A 166 11.68 -4.75 -6.72
C GLU A 166 11.31 -6.08 -6.06
N ILE A 167 10.68 -6.04 -4.91
CA ILE A 167 10.35 -7.23 -4.13
C ILE A 167 8.84 -7.36 -3.99
N GLY A 168 8.29 -8.41 -4.61
CA GLY A 168 6.91 -8.86 -4.43
C GLY A 168 5.83 -7.88 -4.85
N ASP A 169 4.64 -8.16 -4.37
CA ASP A 169 3.45 -7.35 -4.55
C ASP A 169 3.30 -6.37 -3.38
N THR A 170 3.14 -5.10 -3.65
CA THR A 170 3.04 -4.03 -2.65
C THR A 170 1.66 -3.86 -2.05
N TRP A 171 0.72 -4.69 -2.43
CA TRP A 171 -0.64 -4.79 -1.87
C TRP A 171 -1.46 -3.49 -1.89
N ILE A 172 -1.35 -2.70 -2.94
CA ILE A 172 -2.12 -1.45 -3.10
C ILE A 172 -3.62 -1.68 -3.35
N TYR A 173 -4.22 -2.60 -2.62
CA TYR A 173 -5.64 -2.90 -2.70
C TYR A 173 -6.50 -1.79 -2.08
N GLY A 174 -7.68 -1.57 -2.65
CA GLY A 174 -8.64 -0.58 -2.17
C GLY A 174 -8.43 0.84 -2.69
N TYR A 175 -7.26 1.18 -3.18
CA TYR A 175 -6.98 2.53 -3.71
C TYR A 175 -7.85 2.88 -4.92
N GLY A 176 -8.04 1.95 -5.84
CA GLY A 176 -8.91 2.13 -6.99
C GLY A 176 -10.39 2.34 -6.61
N SER A 177 -10.80 1.81 -5.45
CA SER A 177 -12.16 1.97 -4.93
C SER A 177 -12.39 3.31 -4.21
N ALA A 178 -11.34 4.07 -3.91
CA ALA A 178 -11.39 5.37 -3.24
C ALA A 178 -10.60 6.45 -4.00
N PRO A 179 -10.89 6.72 -5.28
CA PRO A 179 -10.06 7.58 -6.13
C PRO A 179 -9.98 9.03 -5.63
N ILE A 180 -11.03 9.56 -5.02
CA ILE A 180 -11.02 10.92 -4.44
C ILE A 180 -10.10 11.00 -3.22
N ARG A 181 -10.13 10.01 -2.34
CA ARG A 181 -9.19 9.89 -1.21
C ARG A 181 -7.76 9.90 -1.71
N MET A 182 -7.45 9.07 -2.71
CA MET A 182 -6.11 8.98 -3.28
C MET A 182 -5.68 10.26 -3.99
N ALA A 183 -6.59 10.96 -4.67
CA ALA A 183 -6.31 12.27 -5.25
C ALA A 183 -5.95 13.30 -4.17
N LYS A 184 -6.68 13.33 -3.06
CA LYS A 184 -6.39 14.19 -1.90
C LYS A 184 -5.06 13.85 -1.25
N PHE A 185 -4.81 12.58 -0.98
CA PHE A 185 -3.55 12.08 -0.43
C PHE A 185 -2.35 12.49 -1.27
N ARG A 186 -2.39 12.27 -2.58
CA ARG A 186 -1.32 12.66 -3.51
C ARG A 186 -1.13 14.18 -3.59
N ALA A 187 -2.22 14.94 -3.56
CA ALA A 187 -2.15 16.40 -3.58
C ALA A 187 -1.50 16.95 -2.31
N LEU A 188 -1.88 16.46 -1.12
CA LEU A 188 -1.25 16.84 0.14
C LEU A 188 0.21 16.41 0.23
N SER A 189 0.52 15.19 -0.22
CA SER A 189 1.91 14.70 -0.31
C SER A 189 2.77 15.61 -1.19
N SER A 190 2.22 16.08 -2.32
CA SER A 190 2.91 17.01 -3.22
C SER A 190 3.09 18.40 -2.60
N LEU A 191 2.08 18.91 -1.88
CA LEU A 191 2.17 20.17 -1.13
C LEU A 191 3.21 20.06 -0.02
N TYR A 192 3.23 18.96 0.73
CA TYR A 192 4.21 18.70 1.77
C TYR A 192 5.64 18.77 1.22
N SER A 193 5.93 18.02 0.14
CA SER A 193 7.23 18.09 -0.54
C SER A 193 7.59 19.50 -1.02
N LYS A 194 6.60 20.28 -1.49
CA LYS A 194 6.77 21.69 -1.88
C LYS A 194 7.15 22.55 -0.66
N TRP A 195 6.43 22.44 0.44
CA TRP A 195 6.67 23.25 1.64
C TRP A 195 8.05 22.99 2.26
N LEU A 196 8.51 21.74 2.25
CA LEU A 196 9.87 21.38 2.68
C LEU A 196 10.92 22.04 1.78
N ARG A 197 10.77 21.97 0.46
CA ARG A 197 11.70 22.61 -0.50
C ARG A 197 11.71 24.13 -0.38
N GLU A 198 10.55 24.74 -0.15
CA GLU A 198 10.40 26.18 0.03
C GLU A 198 10.75 26.64 1.44
N LYS A 199 11.14 25.74 2.33
CA LYS A 199 11.44 26.01 3.75
C LYS A 199 10.29 26.69 4.50
N LYS A 200 9.06 26.43 4.08
CA LYS A 200 7.84 26.87 4.78
C LYS A 200 7.48 25.95 5.94
N LEU A 201 7.99 24.74 5.92
CA LEU A 201 7.84 23.74 6.96
C LEU A 201 9.20 23.07 7.19
N ASP A 202 9.59 22.90 8.44
CA ASP A 202 10.79 22.15 8.81
C ASP A 202 10.44 20.68 9.04
N ARG A 203 11.14 19.76 8.37
CA ARG A 203 10.93 18.31 8.52
C ARG A 203 11.04 17.86 9.97
N GLY A 204 11.92 18.48 10.77
CA GLY A 204 12.16 18.14 12.16
C GLY A 204 11.14 18.69 13.15
N SER A 205 10.23 19.58 12.72
CA SER A 205 9.25 20.19 13.60
C SER A 205 8.15 19.18 14.01
N ASP A 206 7.49 19.46 15.14
CA ASP A 206 6.39 18.62 15.61
C ASP A 206 5.19 18.68 14.67
N GLU A 207 4.90 19.83 14.08
CA GLU A 207 3.85 20.00 13.09
C GLU A 207 4.10 19.11 11.87
N SER A 208 5.33 19.10 11.38
CA SER A 208 5.74 18.27 10.23
C SER A 208 5.62 16.80 10.54
N LEU A 209 6.09 16.35 11.71
CA LEU A 209 6.01 14.97 12.12
C LEU A 209 4.56 14.51 12.30
N ASN A 210 3.75 15.30 13.02
CA ASN A 210 2.34 14.96 13.24
C ASN A 210 1.57 14.91 11.91
N PHE A 211 1.78 15.90 11.04
CA PHE A 211 1.21 15.89 9.69
C PHE A 211 1.56 14.61 8.92
N ALA A 212 2.85 14.24 8.92
CA ALA A 212 3.32 13.09 8.15
C ALA A 212 2.83 11.75 8.73
N VAL A 213 2.73 11.64 10.06
CA VAL A 213 2.19 10.44 10.72
C VAL A 213 0.70 10.28 10.38
N GLU A 214 -0.11 11.32 10.54
CA GLU A 214 -1.54 11.27 10.25
C GLU A 214 -1.81 11.04 8.75
N LEU A 215 -1.16 11.78 7.87
CA LEU A 215 -1.35 11.60 6.43
C LEU A 215 -0.86 10.24 5.96
N GLY A 216 0.20 9.72 6.55
CA GLY A 216 0.78 8.43 6.21
C GLY A 216 -0.15 7.24 6.49
N LEU A 217 -1.11 7.37 7.42
CA LEU A 217 -2.15 6.36 7.69
C LEU A 217 -3.02 6.04 6.45
N ILE A 218 -3.07 6.93 5.45
CA ILE A 218 -3.73 6.63 4.17
C ILE A 218 -2.99 5.54 3.37
N ALA A 219 -1.68 5.41 3.56
CA ALA A 219 -0.85 4.40 2.92
C ALA A 219 -0.54 3.22 3.87
N GLU A 220 -1.16 3.19 5.03
CA GLU A 220 -1.05 2.07 5.96
C GLU A 220 -1.87 0.89 5.45
N HIS A 221 -1.35 -0.31 5.61
CA HIS A 221 -2.06 -1.55 5.38
C HIS A 221 -2.98 -1.82 6.59
N THR A 222 -4.29 -1.86 6.41
CA THR A 222 -5.08 -2.08 5.19
C THR A 222 -6.20 -1.03 5.03
N GLN A 223 -6.85 -1.01 3.86
CA GLN A 223 -7.90 -0.04 3.51
C GLN A 223 -9.25 -0.40 4.11
N GLY A 224 -9.49 -0.03 5.37
CA GLY A 224 -10.76 -0.20 6.08
C GLY A 224 -10.79 -1.42 6.98
N MET A 225 -12.00 -1.79 7.37
CA MET A 225 -12.25 -2.86 8.32
C MET A 225 -12.24 -4.23 7.63
N ASP A 226 -11.76 -5.26 8.31
CA ASP A 226 -11.82 -6.65 7.86
C ASP A 226 -13.26 -7.09 7.58
N ILE A 227 -13.59 -7.27 6.29
CA ILE A 227 -14.95 -7.61 5.86
C ILE A 227 -15.36 -9.02 6.23
N LYS A 228 -14.46 -9.99 6.22
CA LYS A 228 -14.79 -11.39 6.59
C LYS A 228 -15.23 -11.52 8.05
N THR A 229 -14.67 -10.67 8.92
CA THR A 229 -15.02 -10.64 10.35
C THR A 229 -16.28 -9.81 10.62
N HIS A 230 -16.44 -8.68 9.95
CA HIS A 230 -17.42 -7.67 10.31
C HIS A 230 -18.63 -7.57 9.37
N LEU A 231 -18.54 -8.13 8.16
CA LEU A 231 -19.59 -8.06 7.14
C LEU A 231 -20.02 -9.47 6.69
N ARG A 232 -20.90 -10.09 7.46
CA ARG A 232 -21.38 -11.47 7.24
C ARG A 232 -22.12 -11.69 5.92
N ASN A 233 -22.69 -10.62 5.33
CA ASN A 233 -23.50 -10.65 4.11
C ASN A 233 -22.83 -9.87 2.97
N TRP A 234 -21.50 -9.90 2.91
CA TRP A 234 -20.71 -9.19 1.90
C TRP A 234 -20.85 -9.78 0.48
N ASP A 235 -21.43 -10.97 0.32
CA ASP A 235 -21.66 -11.68 -0.94
C ASP A 235 -22.86 -11.11 -1.76
N LYS A 236 -23.20 -9.86 -1.57
CA LYS A 236 -24.29 -9.17 -2.28
C LYS A 236 -23.71 -8.34 -3.43
N TYR A 237 -23.47 -9.00 -4.56
CA TYR A 237 -22.81 -8.40 -5.72
C TYR A 237 -23.77 -7.75 -6.72
N ASP A 238 -25.02 -8.20 -6.80
CA ASP A 238 -26.03 -7.56 -7.63
C ASP A 238 -26.48 -6.24 -7.00
N MET A 239 -26.69 -5.19 -7.81
CA MET A 239 -26.95 -3.82 -7.35
C MET A 239 -28.13 -3.74 -6.38
N ASP A 240 -29.26 -4.37 -6.70
CA ASP A 240 -30.48 -4.33 -5.84
C ASP A 240 -30.20 -5.00 -4.48
N LEU A 241 -29.50 -6.14 -4.48
CA LEU A 241 -29.14 -6.87 -3.25
C LEU A 241 -28.13 -6.08 -2.44
N PHE A 242 -27.15 -5.46 -3.09
CA PHE A 242 -26.17 -4.61 -2.44
C PHE A 242 -26.82 -3.38 -1.80
N LEU A 243 -27.67 -2.65 -2.53
CA LEU A 243 -28.39 -1.47 -2.03
C LEU A 243 -29.31 -1.82 -0.84
N ALA A 244 -29.98 -2.96 -0.89
CA ALA A 244 -30.79 -3.45 0.23
C ALA A 244 -29.91 -3.78 1.45
N ALA A 245 -28.82 -4.53 1.26
CA ALA A 245 -27.89 -4.91 2.32
C ALA A 245 -27.16 -3.71 2.93
N ARG A 246 -26.83 -2.69 2.14
CA ARG A 246 -26.11 -1.48 2.55
C ARG A 246 -26.80 -0.71 3.69
N SER A 247 -28.12 -0.85 3.83
CA SER A 247 -28.89 -0.25 4.92
C SER A 247 -28.72 -0.97 6.27
N THR A 248 -28.12 -2.17 6.30
CA THR A 248 -27.89 -2.95 7.53
C THR A 248 -26.80 -2.33 8.41
N GLU A 249 -26.80 -2.69 9.70
CA GLU A 249 -25.80 -2.23 10.66
C GLU A 249 -24.37 -2.63 10.25
N ALA A 250 -24.18 -3.85 9.75
CA ALA A 250 -22.89 -4.37 9.35
C ALA A 250 -22.27 -3.54 8.21
N PHE A 251 -23.05 -3.24 7.16
CA PHE A 251 -22.57 -2.38 6.06
C PHE A 251 -22.30 -0.95 6.51
N ARG A 252 -23.17 -0.37 7.35
CA ARG A 252 -22.94 0.97 7.92
C ARG A 252 -21.66 1.03 8.76
N LYS A 253 -21.34 -0.04 9.49
CA LYS A 253 -20.07 -0.13 10.26
C LYS A 253 -18.86 -0.13 9.33
N VAL A 254 -18.87 -0.88 8.25
CA VAL A 254 -17.79 -0.90 7.23
C VAL A 254 -17.66 0.47 6.56
N GLU A 255 -18.78 1.09 6.14
CA GLU A 255 -18.75 2.43 5.55
C GLU A 255 -18.23 3.50 6.53
N LYS A 256 -18.49 3.33 7.83
CA LYS A 256 -17.93 4.20 8.86
C LYS A 256 -16.41 4.08 8.93
N SER A 257 -15.85 2.87 8.79
CA SER A 257 -14.39 2.67 8.77
C SER A 257 -13.73 3.36 7.56
N TRP A 258 -14.38 3.38 6.41
CA TRP A 258 -13.88 4.14 5.25
C TRP A 258 -13.92 5.66 5.47
N LYS A 259 -14.96 6.16 6.13
CA LYS A 259 -15.02 7.59 6.51
C LYS A 259 -13.96 7.98 7.53
N GLU A 260 -13.58 7.06 8.42
CA GLU A 260 -12.48 7.25 9.35
C GLU A 260 -11.15 7.43 8.60
N ILE A 261 -10.87 6.59 7.59
CA ILE A 261 -9.68 6.77 6.75
C ILE A 261 -9.72 8.11 6.00
N ASP A 262 -10.88 8.51 5.46
CA ASP A 262 -11.02 9.84 4.83
C ASP A 262 -10.73 10.98 5.81
N TRP A 263 -11.05 10.77 7.09
CA TRP A 263 -10.82 11.74 8.16
C TRP A 263 -9.34 11.98 8.46
N TYR A 264 -8.46 11.00 8.32
CA TYR A 264 -7.01 11.16 8.51
C TYR A 264 -6.41 12.28 7.65
N ILE A 265 -6.98 12.54 6.46
CA ILE A 265 -6.60 13.67 5.61
C ILE A 265 -6.78 15.00 6.36
N TYR A 266 -7.91 15.16 7.04
CA TYR A 266 -8.25 16.39 7.76
C TYR A 266 -7.52 16.50 9.10
N GLU A 267 -7.28 15.38 9.78
CA GLU A 267 -6.42 15.35 10.98
C GLU A 267 -5.00 15.78 10.62
N ALA A 268 -4.45 15.29 9.52
CA ALA A 268 -3.15 15.75 9.02
C ALA A 268 -3.16 17.27 8.76
N ILE A 269 -4.18 17.79 8.08
CA ILE A 269 -4.31 19.24 7.81
C ILE A 269 -4.37 20.03 9.12
N ASN A 270 -5.05 19.53 10.14
CA ASN A 270 -5.17 20.21 11.44
C ASN A 270 -3.82 20.33 12.17
N CYS A 271 -2.84 19.50 11.85
CA CYS A 271 -1.47 19.59 12.40
C CYS A 271 -0.64 20.75 11.81
N LEU A 272 -1.08 21.37 10.72
CA LEU A 272 -0.33 22.38 9.99
C LEU A 272 -0.48 23.80 10.60
N PRO A 273 0.53 24.68 10.46
CA PRO A 273 0.38 26.10 10.70
C PRO A 273 -0.71 26.74 9.82
N GLY A 274 -1.41 27.76 10.32
CA GLY A 274 -2.63 28.33 9.71
C GLY A 274 -2.54 28.63 8.21
N THR A 275 -1.45 29.24 7.74
CA THR A 275 -1.29 29.55 6.30
C THR A 275 -1.15 28.32 5.41
N LEU A 276 -0.49 27.26 5.90
CA LEU A 276 -0.36 25.99 5.19
C LEU A 276 -1.65 25.18 5.26
N GLN A 277 -2.37 25.29 6.39
CA GLN A 277 -3.70 24.69 6.54
C GLN A 277 -4.69 25.28 5.53
N GLU A 278 -4.69 26.61 5.35
CA GLU A 278 -5.54 27.27 4.35
C GLU A 278 -5.20 26.82 2.92
N GLU A 279 -3.90 26.73 2.56
CA GLU A 279 -3.44 26.24 1.26
C GLU A 279 -3.90 24.80 1.04
N ALA A 280 -3.79 23.92 2.06
CA ALA A 280 -4.23 22.53 2.00
C ALA A 280 -5.74 22.42 1.80
N LEU A 281 -6.55 23.14 2.60
CA LEU A 281 -8.01 23.11 2.50
C LEU A 281 -8.51 23.63 1.15
N ALA A 282 -7.89 24.69 0.62
CA ALA A 282 -8.19 25.20 -0.72
C ALA A 282 -7.96 24.12 -1.78
N ARG A 283 -6.85 23.37 -1.66
CA ARG A 283 -6.55 22.28 -2.57
C ARG A 283 -7.54 21.10 -2.44
N MET A 284 -7.99 20.77 -1.24
CA MET A 284 -9.02 19.74 -1.03
C MET A 284 -10.33 20.13 -1.70
N LYS A 285 -10.73 21.40 -1.55
CA LYS A 285 -11.95 21.93 -2.20
C LYS A 285 -11.91 21.84 -3.73
N GLU A 286 -10.75 22.09 -4.34
CA GLU A 286 -10.58 21.94 -5.80
C GLU A 286 -10.80 20.47 -6.25
N ILE A 287 -10.40 19.49 -5.43
CA ILE A 287 -10.58 18.06 -5.74
C ILE A 287 -12.05 17.67 -5.53
N ASP A 288 -12.69 18.16 -4.47
CA ASP A 288 -14.10 17.86 -4.18
C ASP A 288 -15.07 18.49 -5.20
N SER A 289 -14.66 19.59 -5.83
CA SER A 289 -15.47 20.32 -6.80
C SER A 289 -14.68 20.66 -8.05
N PRO A 290 -14.27 19.64 -8.84
CA PRO A 290 -13.45 19.87 -10.01
C PRO A 290 -14.22 20.68 -11.05
N VAL A 291 -13.59 21.73 -11.56
CA VAL A 291 -14.11 22.46 -12.71
C VAL A 291 -13.81 21.63 -13.96
N LEU A 292 -14.82 20.92 -14.42
CA LEU A 292 -14.69 20.17 -15.68
C LEU A 292 -14.59 21.12 -16.86
N PRO A 293 -13.71 20.85 -17.83
CA PRO A 293 -13.64 21.61 -19.06
C PRO A 293 -14.96 21.49 -19.81
N ALA A 294 -15.51 22.62 -20.23
CA ALA A 294 -16.73 22.67 -21.02
C ALA A 294 -16.41 22.74 -22.51
N PHE A 295 -17.20 22.04 -23.33
CA PHE A 295 -17.17 22.22 -24.76
C PHE A 295 -17.63 23.63 -25.15
N SER A 296 -16.97 24.20 -26.14
CA SER A 296 -17.44 25.44 -26.76
C SER A 296 -18.71 25.19 -27.57
N LYS A 297 -19.34 26.29 -28.05
CA LYS A 297 -20.48 26.19 -28.97
C LYS A 297 -20.13 25.55 -30.32
N LYS A 298 -18.82 25.40 -30.61
CA LYS A 298 -18.29 24.79 -31.88
C LYS A 298 -17.95 23.31 -31.72
N LYS A 299 -18.52 22.61 -30.72
CA LYS A 299 -18.35 21.17 -30.59
C LYS A 299 -18.81 20.44 -31.87
N VAL A 300 -18.09 19.40 -32.22
CA VAL A 300 -18.45 18.51 -33.29
C VAL A 300 -18.79 17.15 -32.70
N ASP A 301 -20.02 16.70 -32.96
CA ASP A 301 -20.39 15.32 -32.69
C ASP A 301 -19.65 14.44 -33.71
N VAL A 302 -18.99 13.39 -33.23
CA VAL A 302 -18.22 12.46 -34.07
C VAL A 302 -18.91 11.10 -34.10
N GLN A 303 -18.73 10.36 -35.19
CA GLN A 303 -19.12 8.96 -35.18
C GLN A 303 -18.31 8.25 -34.06
N PRO A 304 -18.93 7.39 -33.22
CA PRO A 304 -18.24 6.70 -32.17
C PRO A 304 -17.01 5.96 -32.68
N GLU A 305 -15.86 6.26 -32.09
CA GLU A 305 -14.57 5.64 -32.40
C GLU A 305 -13.81 5.30 -31.13
N PRO A 306 -12.97 4.23 -31.08
CA PRO A 306 -12.17 3.90 -29.93
C PRO A 306 -11.26 5.06 -29.54
N TRP A 307 -11.26 5.43 -28.24
CA TRP A 307 -10.36 6.44 -27.74
C TRP A 307 -8.93 5.87 -27.64
N LYS A 308 -7.98 6.60 -28.21
CA LYS A 308 -6.54 6.29 -28.16
C LYS A 308 -5.74 7.56 -27.94
N LEU A 309 -4.60 7.44 -27.29
CA LEU A 309 -3.71 8.56 -27.03
C LEU A 309 -2.26 8.15 -27.30
N SER A 310 -1.55 8.96 -28.08
CA SER A 310 -0.11 8.87 -28.27
C SER A 310 0.56 9.98 -27.46
N LEU A 311 1.44 9.63 -26.52
CA LEU A 311 1.97 10.55 -25.51
C LEU A 311 3.38 11.07 -25.81
N LEU A 312 4.14 10.46 -26.73
CA LEU A 312 5.53 10.84 -27.01
C LEU A 312 5.78 11.01 -28.51
N LYS A 313 6.76 11.88 -28.84
CA LYS A 313 7.13 12.22 -30.22
C LYS A 313 7.45 11.00 -31.11
N ASP A 314 7.99 9.94 -30.51
CA ASP A 314 8.45 8.75 -31.20
C ASP A 314 7.54 7.54 -31.00
N ASP A 315 6.26 7.75 -30.67
CA ASP A 315 5.29 6.68 -30.37
C ASP A 315 5.76 5.64 -29.31
N GLN A 316 6.71 6.01 -28.46
CA GLN A 316 7.29 5.11 -27.46
C GLN A 316 6.33 4.77 -26.33
N LEU A 317 5.31 5.61 -26.11
CA LEU A 317 4.24 5.35 -25.17
C LEU A 317 2.89 5.58 -25.83
N LYS A 318 2.18 4.50 -26.08
CA LYS A 318 0.80 4.51 -26.60
C LYS A 318 -0.15 4.09 -25.51
N VAL A 319 -1.25 4.83 -25.36
CA VAL A 319 -2.42 4.38 -24.62
C VAL A 319 -3.41 3.84 -25.64
N GLU A 320 -3.52 2.52 -25.70
CA GLU A 320 -4.32 1.84 -26.72
C GLU A 320 -5.83 1.96 -26.50
N GLY A 321 -6.24 2.41 -25.32
CA GLY A 321 -7.64 2.66 -25.02
C GLY A 321 -7.87 2.95 -23.54
N LEU A 322 -9.09 3.32 -23.22
CA LEU A 322 -9.64 3.34 -21.89
C LEU A 322 -10.77 2.31 -21.87
N PHE A 323 -10.76 1.40 -20.89
CA PHE A 323 -11.70 0.29 -20.83
C PHE A 323 -12.44 0.31 -19.50
N TYR A 324 -13.75 0.06 -19.55
CA TYR A 324 -14.53 -0.35 -18.40
C TYR A 324 -14.51 -1.88 -18.38
N GLN A 325 -13.99 -2.47 -17.30
CA GLN A 325 -13.82 -3.92 -17.20
C GLN A 325 -14.63 -4.45 -16.03
N MET A 326 -15.37 -5.51 -16.29
CA MET A 326 -16.08 -6.30 -15.27
C MET A 326 -15.49 -7.69 -15.22
N TYR A 327 -15.64 -8.34 -14.08
CA TYR A 327 -15.12 -9.67 -13.81
C TYR A 327 -16.21 -10.59 -13.29
N ASP A 328 -16.23 -11.84 -13.72
CA ASP A 328 -17.07 -12.89 -13.18
C ASP A 328 -16.28 -13.83 -12.22
N SER A 329 -16.93 -14.88 -11.73
CA SER A 329 -16.30 -15.83 -10.79
C SER A 329 -15.11 -16.56 -11.41
N ARG A 330 -15.11 -16.82 -12.73
CA ARG A 330 -14.00 -17.51 -13.43
C ARG A 330 -12.74 -16.65 -13.47
N ASP A 331 -12.89 -15.33 -13.61
CA ASP A 331 -11.75 -14.41 -13.56
C ASP A 331 -11.10 -14.45 -12.18
N TYR A 332 -11.91 -14.47 -11.11
CA TYR A 332 -11.41 -14.57 -9.74
C TYR A 332 -10.82 -15.94 -9.43
N ASP A 333 -11.39 -17.03 -9.95
CA ASP A 333 -10.79 -18.36 -9.81
C ASP A 333 -9.42 -18.40 -10.49
N CYS A 334 -9.32 -17.86 -11.70
CA CYS A 334 -8.05 -17.75 -12.41
C CYS A 334 -7.03 -16.88 -11.64
N TYR A 335 -7.46 -15.74 -11.07
CA TYR A 335 -6.62 -14.93 -10.22
C TYR A 335 -6.12 -15.68 -8.99
N LEU A 336 -7.01 -16.36 -8.26
CA LEU A 336 -6.67 -17.11 -7.06
C LEU A 336 -5.73 -18.29 -7.36
N ASP A 337 -5.92 -18.98 -8.50
CA ASP A 337 -5.05 -20.08 -8.94
C ASP A 337 -3.61 -19.63 -9.22
N ASN A 338 -3.46 -18.40 -9.72
CA ASN A 338 -2.15 -17.85 -10.08
C ASN A 338 -1.49 -17.04 -8.94
N TYR A 339 -2.30 -16.54 -8.02
CA TYR A 339 -1.81 -15.62 -6.99
C TYR A 339 -1.60 -16.31 -5.64
N LEU A 340 -2.55 -17.12 -5.16
CA LEU A 340 -2.44 -17.70 -3.82
C LEU A 340 -1.38 -18.78 -3.72
N ARG A 341 -0.50 -18.65 -2.73
CA ARG A 341 0.39 -19.74 -2.31
C ARG A 341 -0.36 -20.85 -1.58
N ALA A 342 -1.37 -20.49 -0.79
CA ALA A 342 -2.18 -21.42 -0.03
C ALA A 342 -3.66 -20.97 -0.01
N ARG A 343 -4.56 -21.93 -0.27
CA ARG A 343 -6.01 -21.71 -0.32
C ARG A 343 -6.64 -21.90 1.06
N TYR A 344 -6.27 -21.08 2.03
CA TYR A 344 -6.98 -21.02 3.30
C TYR A 344 -8.37 -20.41 3.12
N GLY A 345 -9.36 -20.84 3.91
CA GLY A 345 -10.72 -20.31 3.82
C GLY A 345 -10.76 -18.79 3.97
N TRP A 346 -10.04 -18.25 4.95
CA TRP A 346 -9.92 -16.79 5.15
C TRP A 346 -9.27 -16.06 3.97
N ALA A 347 -8.29 -16.71 3.29
CA ALA A 347 -7.62 -16.10 2.15
C ALA A 347 -8.53 -16.04 0.91
N LEU A 348 -9.40 -17.02 0.74
CA LEU A 348 -10.43 -17.00 -0.31
C LEU A 348 -11.44 -15.88 -0.06
N ASP A 349 -11.78 -15.60 1.20
CA ASP A 349 -12.66 -14.52 1.58
C ASP A 349 -11.99 -13.13 1.40
N ASP A 350 -10.71 -13.00 1.72
CA ASP A 350 -9.98 -11.74 1.58
C ASP A 350 -9.67 -11.37 0.13
N LEU A 351 -9.16 -12.31 -0.64
CA LEU A 351 -8.60 -12.07 -1.97
C LEU A 351 -9.55 -12.48 -3.10
N GLY A 352 -10.52 -13.35 -2.83
CA GLY A 352 -11.55 -13.79 -3.76
C GLY A 352 -12.82 -12.96 -3.69
N LYS A 353 -13.85 -13.49 -4.34
CA LYS A 353 -15.23 -12.98 -4.29
C LYS A 353 -16.17 -14.15 -4.07
N THR A 354 -16.15 -14.71 -2.86
CA THR A 354 -16.96 -15.87 -2.48
C THR A 354 -18.45 -15.59 -2.73
N GLY A 355 -19.09 -16.46 -3.50
CA GLY A 355 -20.51 -16.31 -3.84
C GLY A 355 -20.79 -15.50 -5.11
N LEU A 356 -19.77 -15.00 -5.80
CA LEU A 356 -19.93 -14.24 -7.05
C LEU A 356 -20.58 -15.08 -8.16
N GLU A 357 -20.38 -16.39 -8.14
CA GLU A 357 -21.01 -17.35 -9.07
C GLU A 357 -22.55 -17.36 -8.98
N ARG A 358 -23.13 -16.83 -7.90
CA ARG A 358 -24.59 -16.72 -7.72
C ARG A 358 -25.16 -15.37 -8.18
N SER A 359 -24.29 -14.47 -8.60
CA SER A 359 -24.67 -13.13 -9.08
C SER A 359 -24.91 -13.12 -10.60
N LYS A 360 -25.32 -11.96 -11.12
CA LYS A 360 -25.44 -11.67 -12.56
C LYS A 360 -24.14 -11.16 -13.17
N ALA A 361 -23.01 -11.22 -12.44
CA ALA A 361 -21.73 -10.72 -12.91
C ALA A 361 -21.29 -11.42 -14.21
N VAL A 362 -20.74 -10.64 -15.12
CA VAL A 362 -20.22 -11.12 -16.41
C VAL A 362 -18.81 -10.60 -16.63
N SER A 363 -17.97 -11.42 -17.25
CA SER A 363 -16.63 -11.00 -17.68
C SER A 363 -16.71 -10.26 -19.00
N VAL A 364 -16.43 -8.96 -18.99
CA VAL A 364 -16.47 -8.12 -20.19
C VAL A 364 -15.50 -6.94 -20.10
N SER A 365 -14.92 -6.58 -21.22
CA SER A 365 -14.10 -5.39 -21.40
C SER A 365 -14.72 -4.49 -22.45
N LEU A 366 -15.17 -3.31 -22.04
CA LEU A 366 -15.86 -2.34 -22.88
C LEU A 366 -14.94 -1.17 -23.19
N PRO A 367 -14.51 -0.96 -24.45
CA PRO A 367 -13.67 0.16 -24.81
C PRO A 367 -14.47 1.48 -24.79
N ALA A 368 -13.87 2.53 -24.24
CA ALA A 368 -14.40 3.87 -24.33
C ALA A 368 -14.47 4.33 -25.79
N GLN A 369 -15.57 4.94 -26.16
CA GLN A 369 -15.79 5.54 -27.47
C GLN A 369 -15.87 7.06 -27.35
N VAL A 370 -15.20 7.77 -28.26
CA VAL A 370 -15.31 9.23 -28.37
C VAL A 370 -16.65 9.54 -29.03
N VAL A 371 -17.52 10.27 -28.34
CA VAL A 371 -18.83 10.68 -28.82
C VAL A 371 -18.89 12.17 -29.17
N LYS A 372 -17.99 12.97 -28.58
CA LYS A 372 -17.78 14.39 -28.92
C LYS A 372 -16.30 14.73 -28.85
N ARG A 373 -15.86 15.60 -29.76
CA ARG A 373 -14.48 16.10 -29.80
C ARG A 373 -14.45 17.60 -30.07
N GLU A 374 -13.56 18.28 -29.37
CA GLU A 374 -13.18 19.65 -29.63
C GLU A 374 -11.66 19.76 -29.59
N VAL A 375 -11.10 20.41 -30.61
CA VAL A 375 -9.67 20.67 -30.74
C VAL A 375 -9.42 22.17 -30.61
N GLN A 376 -8.65 22.59 -29.65
CA GLN A 376 -8.30 23.98 -29.42
C GLN A 376 -6.79 24.15 -29.62
N LYS A 377 -6.42 25.15 -30.45
CA LYS A 377 -5.01 25.57 -30.61
C LYS A 377 -4.64 26.51 -29.46
N GLU A 378 -3.60 26.18 -28.75
CA GLU A 378 -3.03 26.98 -27.68
C GLU A 378 -1.62 27.47 -28.06
N LYS A 379 -1.08 28.47 -27.32
CA LYS A 379 0.28 29.02 -27.58
C LYS A 379 1.39 27.95 -27.51
N LYS A 380 1.22 26.89 -26.74
CA LYS A 380 2.22 25.84 -26.50
C LYS A 380 1.85 24.48 -27.07
N GLY A 381 0.78 24.38 -27.86
CA GLY A 381 0.35 23.10 -28.42
C GLY A 381 -1.11 23.05 -28.80
N THR A 382 -1.65 21.85 -28.80
CA THR A 382 -3.04 21.59 -29.09
C THR A 382 -3.69 20.90 -27.89
N ARG A 383 -4.82 21.43 -27.44
CA ARG A 383 -5.66 20.81 -26.43
C ARG A 383 -6.83 20.11 -27.12
N THR A 384 -7.01 18.83 -26.84
CA THR A 384 -8.17 18.07 -27.32
C THR A 384 -9.06 17.73 -26.13
N LEU A 385 -10.33 18.10 -26.24
CA LEU A 385 -11.37 17.74 -25.28
C LEU A 385 -12.25 16.67 -25.91
N CYS A 386 -12.42 15.55 -25.25
CA CYS A 386 -13.28 14.45 -25.69
C CYS A 386 -14.34 14.15 -24.62
N GLU A 387 -15.58 13.91 -25.06
CA GLU A 387 -16.59 13.21 -24.26
C GLU A 387 -16.54 11.75 -24.65
N LEU A 388 -16.41 10.88 -23.63
CA LEU A 388 -16.30 9.45 -23.81
C LEU A 388 -17.59 8.78 -23.32
N SER A 389 -17.99 7.71 -24.01
CA SER A 389 -19.08 6.84 -23.60
C SER A 389 -18.61 5.39 -23.61
N PHE A 390 -19.09 4.60 -22.67
CA PHE A 390 -18.94 3.15 -22.73
C PHE A 390 -20.21 2.54 -23.30
N PRO A 391 -20.11 1.53 -24.20
CA PRO A 391 -21.28 0.80 -24.70
C PRO A 391 -22.08 0.22 -23.52
N ARG A 392 -23.39 0.38 -23.53
CA ARG A 392 -24.25 -0.30 -22.56
C ARG A 392 -24.25 -1.78 -22.84
N GLN A 393 -24.17 -2.59 -21.80
CA GLN A 393 -24.34 -4.02 -21.86
C GLN A 393 -25.41 -4.44 -20.85
N GLU A 394 -26.20 -5.43 -21.21
CA GLU A 394 -27.23 -5.96 -20.31
C GLU A 394 -26.58 -6.46 -19.02
N GLY A 395 -27.08 -6.03 -17.86
CA GLY A 395 -26.50 -6.30 -16.55
C GLY A 395 -25.46 -5.29 -16.06
N VAL A 396 -25.19 -4.21 -16.83
CA VAL A 396 -24.35 -3.09 -16.44
C VAL A 396 -25.21 -1.83 -16.43
N ASP A 397 -25.53 -1.31 -15.26
CA ASP A 397 -26.27 -0.05 -15.07
C ASP A 397 -25.33 1.16 -14.98
#